data_6ee5262a900df462f47b9a37d531685e
#
_entry.id   6ee5262a900df462f47b9a37d531685e
#
_cell.length_a   1.000
_cell.length_b   1.000
_cell.length_c   1.000
_cell.angle_alpha   90.00
_cell.angle_beta   90.00
_cell.angle_gamma   90.00
#
_symmetry.space_group_name_H-M   'P 1'
#
loop_
_entity.id
_entity.type
_entity.pdbx_description
1 polymer ?
#
loop_
_entity_poly.entity_id
_entity_poly.type
_entity_poly.pdbx_seq_one_letter_code
_entity_poly.pdbx_strand_id
1 'polypeptide(L)'
;PNGLSYGGNQNWHSQAKKFGREARLSRFGCGTIALADVWLYLTKRFCKTELTAPVFLKDNILSQKSYMQYIRMINRHYTFTIPYSGVTALAIQIAFNRYMHRYKLPLHAKYHCFMNNRNMLDIIIKSLQNDFPIILAIGPNFPCFWKKEGITFYKQENESSYTPCQRNIHSHYVTITGVYFPPNNSPMLEISSWG
;
A
#
# COMPACT_ATOMS: atom_id res chain seq x y z
N PRO A 1 20.36 11.23 -5.45
CA PRO A 1 18.94 10.92 -5.52
C PRO A 1 18.21 12.17 -5.09
N ASN A 2 17.35 12.70 -5.98
CA ASN A 2 16.71 14.02 -5.82
C ASN A 2 15.57 14.06 -4.79
N GLY A 3 15.60 13.25 -3.74
CA GLY A 3 14.61 13.27 -2.67
C GLY A 3 13.18 12.91 -3.09
N LEU A 4 12.95 12.39 -4.29
CA LEU A 4 11.67 11.94 -4.78
C LEU A 4 11.42 10.49 -4.28
N SER A 5 10.21 10.24 -3.81
CA SER A 5 9.73 8.95 -3.33
C SER A 5 8.54 8.51 -4.16
N TYR A 6 8.46 7.24 -4.50
CA TYR A 6 7.37 6.66 -5.30
C TYR A 6 6.19 6.18 -4.46
N GLY A 7 6.07 6.63 -3.25
CA GLY A 7 4.98 6.27 -2.34
C GLY A 7 5.21 6.83 -0.96
N GLY A 8 4.28 6.52 -0.08
CA GLY A 8 4.35 7.00 1.29
C GLY A 8 5.27 6.16 2.16
N ASN A 9 5.84 6.81 3.17
CA ASN A 9 6.68 6.16 4.16
C ASN A 9 6.15 6.39 5.57
N GLN A 10 5.83 5.31 6.28
CA GLN A 10 5.34 5.41 7.66
C GLN A 10 6.38 6.02 8.62
N ASN A 11 7.67 5.92 8.30
CA ASN A 11 8.75 6.51 9.09
C ASN A 11 8.73 8.06 9.10
N TRP A 12 8.04 8.69 8.14
CA TRP A 12 7.83 10.14 8.17
C TRP A 12 7.04 10.60 9.40
N HIS A 13 6.30 9.70 10.06
CA HIS A 13 5.59 9.93 11.31
C HIS A 13 6.44 9.62 12.57
N SER A 14 7.71 9.23 12.41
CA SER A 14 8.57 8.77 13.52
C SER A 14 8.90 9.84 14.56
N GLN A 15 8.85 11.14 14.19
CA GLN A 15 9.05 12.25 15.12
C GLN A 15 7.85 12.53 16.03
N ALA A 16 6.79 11.75 15.91
CA ALA A 16 5.60 11.89 16.74
C ALA A 16 5.88 11.51 18.19
N LYS A 17 5.16 12.17 19.12
CA LYS A 17 5.14 11.82 20.55
C LYS A 17 4.91 10.31 20.73
N LYS A 18 5.46 9.76 21.83
CA LYS A 18 5.42 8.31 22.15
C LYS A 18 4.01 7.68 22.08
N PHE A 19 2.97 8.50 22.22
CA PHE A 19 1.55 8.11 22.19
C PHE A 19 0.73 9.01 21.26
N GLY A 20 -0.42 8.50 20.80
CA GLY A 20 -1.36 9.24 19.96
C GLY A 20 -1.50 8.68 18.55
N ARG A 21 -2.27 9.36 17.71
CA ARG A 21 -2.58 8.91 16.33
C ARG A 21 -1.33 8.85 15.45
N GLU A 22 -0.44 9.83 15.56
CA GLU A 22 0.81 9.87 14.78
C GLU A 22 1.72 8.68 15.13
N ALA A 23 1.87 8.39 16.44
CA ALA A 23 2.65 7.23 16.87
C ALA A 23 2.05 5.90 16.37
N ARG A 24 0.73 5.81 16.26
CA ARG A 24 0.07 4.64 15.67
C ARG A 24 0.32 4.54 14.17
N LEU A 25 0.25 5.66 13.43
CA LEU A 25 0.56 5.70 12.00
C LEU A 25 2.02 5.31 11.74
N SER A 26 2.96 5.79 12.54
CA SER A 26 4.37 5.43 12.43
C SER A 26 4.63 3.93 12.61
N ARG A 27 3.88 3.28 13.49
CA ARG A 27 4.13 1.86 13.85
C ARG A 27 3.25 0.88 13.09
N PHE A 28 2.02 1.28 12.77
CA PHE A 28 0.96 0.39 12.26
C PHE A 28 0.22 0.96 11.05
N GLY A 29 0.77 2.01 10.41
CA GLY A 29 0.10 2.76 9.36
C GLY A 29 0.24 2.20 7.94
N CYS A 30 0.96 1.10 7.75
CA CYS A 30 1.26 0.56 6.41
C CYS A 30 0.01 0.37 5.54
N GLY A 31 -1.09 -0.17 6.09
CA GLY A 31 -2.34 -0.34 5.35
C GLY A 31 -3.02 0.98 4.97
N THR A 32 -2.95 2.00 5.83
CA THR A 32 -3.47 3.34 5.51
C THR A 32 -2.63 4.00 4.41
N ILE A 33 -1.32 3.79 4.42
CA ILE A 33 -0.38 4.33 3.42
C ILE A 33 -0.60 3.64 2.07
N ALA A 34 -0.65 2.32 2.04
CA ALA A 34 -0.92 1.58 0.80
C ALA A 34 -2.27 2.00 0.17
N LEU A 35 -3.31 2.20 1.00
CA LEU A 35 -4.60 2.72 0.53
C LEU A 35 -4.48 4.14 -0.04
N ALA A 36 -3.70 5.01 0.61
CA ALA A 36 -3.49 6.38 0.16
C ALA A 36 -2.77 6.43 -1.19
N ASP A 37 -1.72 5.62 -1.38
CA ASP A 37 -0.97 5.54 -2.62
C ASP A 37 -1.88 5.07 -3.77
N VAL A 38 -2.68 4.03 -3.54
CA VAL A 38 -3.65 3.54 -4.52
C VAL A 38 -4.72 4.60 -4.84
N TRP A 39 -5.24 5.30 -3.84
CA TRP A 39 -6.22 6.38 -4.09
C TRP A 39 -5.64 7.54 -4.87
N LEU A 40 -4.42 7.98 -4.57
CA LEU A 40 -3.73 9.02 -5.33
C LEU A 40 -3.55 8.60 -6.79
N TYR A 41 -3.09 7.37 -7.00
CA TYR A 41 -2.92 6.82 -8.34
C TYR A 41 -4.23 6.79 -9.12
N LEU A 42 -5.29 6.18 -8.55
CA LEU A 42 -6.59 6.04 -9.21
C LEU A 42 -7.28 7.38 -9.43
N THR A 43 -7.17 8.31 -8.48
CA THR A 43 -7.69 9.66 -8.64
C THR A 43 -7.02 10.36 -9.81
N LYS A 44 -5.69 10.29 -9.92
CA LYS A 44 -4.96 10.86 -11.05
C LYS A 44 -5.33 10.19 -12.37
N ARG A 45 -5.56 8.90 -12.37
CA ARG A 45 -5.85 8.10 -13.57
C ARG A 45 -7.26 8.31 -14.10
N PHE A 46 -8.24 8.38 -13.22
CA PHE A 46 -9.67 8.35 -13.60
C PHE A 46 -10.40 9.67 -13.34
N CYS A 47 -9.90 10.56 -12.49
CA CYS A 47 -10.53 11.85 -12.23
C CYS A 47 -9.99 12.91 -13.18
N LYS A 48 -10.85 13.37 -14.08
CA LYS A 48 -10.52 14.45 -15.03
C LYS A 48 -10.57 15.85 -14.41
N THR A 49 -11.02 15.99 -13.17
CA THR A 49 -11.21 17.29 -12.50
C THR A 49 -10.48 17.30 -11.16
N GLU A 50 -9.78 18.39 -10.87
CA GLU A 50 -9.06 18.63 -9.60
C GLU A 50 -9.98 18.63 -8.36
N LEU A 51 -11.27 18.76 -8.55
CA LEU A 51 -12.28 18.85 -7.48
C LEU A 51 -12.46 17.56 -6.67
N THR A 52 -12.00 16.42 -7.16
CA THR A 52 -12.14 15.13 -6.48
C THR A 52 -10.89 14.67 -5.75
N ALA A 53 -9.75 15.32 -5.98
CA ALA A 53 -8.53 15.02 -5.24
C ALA A 53 -8.52 15.81 -3.92
N PRO A 54 -8.49 15.17 -2.76
CA PRO A 54 -8.41 15.88 -1.48
C PRO A 54 -7.05 16.55 -1.25
N VAL A 55 -6.17 16.51 -2.23
CA VAL A 55 -4.81 17.04 -2.18
C VAL A 55 -4.46 17.67 -3.52
N PHE A 56 -4.05 18.92 -3.48
CA PHE A 56 -3.56 19.62 -4.67
C PHE A 56 -2.18 19.07 -5.07
N LEU A 57 -2.15 18.36 -6.18
CA LEU A 57 -0.91 17.92 -6.84
C LEU A 57 -0.40 19.08 -7.70
N LYS A 58 0.60 19.80 -7.22
CA LYS A 58 1.33 20.77 -8.05
C LYS A 58 2.37 19.98 -8.85
N ASP A 59 2.31 20.07 -10.17
CA ASP A 59 3.24 19.43 -11.11
C ASP A 59 3.36 17.88 -10.94
N ASN A 60 2.27 17.23 -10.53
CA ASN A 60 2.25 15.78 -10.21
C ASN A 60 3.14 15.37 -9.02
N ILE A 61 3.66 16.31 -8.27
CA ILE A 61 4.51 16.08 -7.11
C ILE A 61 3.74 16.51 -5.86
N LEU A 62 3.70 15.63 -4.89
CA LEU A 62 3.10 15.89 -3.59
C LEU A 62 4.22 16.12 -2.57
N SER A 63 4.19 17.26 -1.88
CA SER A 63 5.15 17.49 -0.80
C SER A 63 4.92 16.48 0.32
N GLN A 64 5.99 16.09 1.03
CA GLN A 64 5.92 15.20 2.20
C GLN A 64 4.89 15.71 3.21
N LYS A 65 4.87 17.02 3.48
CA LYS A 65 3.92 17.66 4.41
C LYS A 65 2.46 17.45 3.95
N SER A 66 2.17 17.68 2.69
CA SER A 66 0.83 17.51 2.11
C SER A 66 0.42 16.03 2.11
N TYR A 67 1.36 15.12 1.80
CA TYR A 67 1.13 13.69 1.87
C TYR A 67 0.78 13.24 3.31
N MET A 68 1.54 13.70 4.29
CA MET A 68 1.27 13.40 5.72
C MET A 68 -0.11 13.94 6.16
N GLN A 69 -0.52 15.12 5.71
CA GLN A 69 -1.87 15.64 5.97
C GLN A 69 -2.93 14.75 5.34
N TYR A 70 -2.70 14.27 4.13
CA TYR A 70 -3.58 13.34 3.43
C TYR A 70 -3.74 12.02 4.19
N ILE A 71 -2.63 11.41 4.63
CA ILE A 71 -2.66 10.20 5.46
C ILE A 71 -3.47 10.42 6.75
N ARG A 72 -3.27 11.55 7.43
CA ARG A 72 -4.03 11.89 8.64
C ARG A 72 -5.53 11.98 8.37
N MET A 73 -5.91 12.58 7.25
CA MET A 73 -7.31 12.67 6.81
C MET A 73 -7.88 11.27 6.57
N ILE A 74 -7.18 10.42 5.82
CA ILE A 74 -7.60 9.04 5.55
C ILE A 74 -7.76 8.27 6.86
N ASN A 75 -6.76 8.31 7.73
CA ASN A 75 -6.80 7.62 9.02
C ASN A 75 -7.91 8.11 9.95
N ARG A 76 -8.30 9.38 9.83
CA ARG A 76 -9.37 9.97 10.64
C ARG A 76 -10.77 9.60 10.15
N HIS A 77 -10.97 9.53 8.84
CA HIS A 77 -12.31 9.48 8.24
C HIS A 77 -12.65 8.14 7.59
N TYR A 78 -11.65 7.33 7.26
CA TYR A 78 -11.85 6.11 6.47
C TYR A 78 -11.22 4.87 7.11
N THR A 79 -9.98 4.97 7.59
CA THR A 79 -9.29 3.86 8.23
C THR A 79 -9.01 4.18 9.69
N PHE A 80 -9.29 3.26 10.58
CA PHE A 80 -8.91 3.39 11.98
C PHE A 80 -7.74 2.44 12.26
N THR A 81 -6.56 3.00 12.52
CA THR A 81 -5.38 2.20 12.85
C THR A 81 -5.48 1.70 14.30
N ILE A 82 -5.67 0.40 14.46
CA ILE A 82 -5.75 -0.26 15.76
C ILE A 82 -4.33 -0.48 16.29
N PRO A 83 -4.04 -0.15 17.55
CA PRO A 83 -2.74 -0.49 18.15
C PRO A 83 -2.44 -1.98 18.02
N TYR A 84 -1.20 -2.32 17.69
CA TYR A 84 -0.67 -3.68 17.50
C TYR A 84 -1.26 -4.49 16.33
N SER A 85 -2.40 -4.11 15.79
CA SER A 85 -3.09 -4.84 14.70
C SER A 85 -3.09 -4.09 13.36
N GLY A 86 -2.86 -2.77 13.37
CA GLY A 86 -2.93 -1.95 12.17
C GLY A 86 -4.35 -1.77 11.65
N VAL A 87 -4.53 -1.88 10.35
CA VAL A 87 -5.82 -1.83 9.65
C VAL A 87 -6.09 -3.20 9.04
N THR A 88 -7.27 -3.77 9.22
CA THR A 88 -7.61 -5.06 8.60
C THR A 88 -7.87 -4.90 7.09
N ALA A 89 -7.66 -5.96 6.32
CA ALA A 89 -7.91 -5.93 4.87
C ALA A 89 -9.38 -5.64 4.53
N LEU A 90 -10.31 -6.16 5.34
CA LEU A 90 -11.74 -5.85 5.19
C LEU A 90 -12.02 -4.35 5.45
N ALA A 91 -11.38 -3.75 6.46
CA ALA A 91 -11.52 -2.33 6.72
C ALA A 91 -10.94 -1.48 5.58
N ILE A 92 -9.85 -1.92 4.92
CA ILE A 92 -9.31 -1.27 3.72
C ILE A 92 -10.32 -1.34 2.56
N GLN A 93 -10.94 -2.50 2.31
CA GLN A 93 -11.99 -2.64 1.30
C GLN A 93 -13.17 -1.70 1.56
N ILE A 94 -13.68 -1.68 2.79
CA ILE A 94 -14.82 -0.83 3.17
C ILE A 94 -14.44 0.65 3.00
N ALA A 95 -13.25 1.06 3.45
CA ALA A 95 -12.75 2.41 3.30
C ALA A 95 -12.65 2.82 1.83
N PHE A 96 -12.10 1.93 0.98
CA PHE A 96 -11.99 2.15 -0.45
C PHE A 96 -13.37 2.37 -1.08
N ASN A 97 -14.29 1.45 -0.87
CA ASN A 97 -15.62 1.49 -1.49
C ASN A 97 -16.43 2.71 -1.01
N ARG A 98 -16.32 3.07 0.27
CA ARG A 98 -16.95 4.26 0.83
C ARG A 98 -16.41 5.54 0.21
N TYR A 99 -15.11 5.62 -0.04
CA TYR A 99 -14.49 6.76 -0.72
C TYR A 99 -14.97 6.84 -2.17
N MET A 100 -14.93 5.74 -2.93
CA MET A 100 -15.38 5.71 -4.32
C MET A 100 -16.84 6.10 -4.45
N HIS A 101 -17.70 5.60 -3.59
CA HIS A 101 -19.11 5.97 -3.56
C HIS A 101 -19.32 7.46 -3.25
N ARG A 102 -18.59 8.00 -2.26
CA ARG A 102 -18.69 9.42 -1.89
C ARG A 102 -18.35 10.36 -3.04
N TYR A 103 -17.34 10.00 -3.82
CA TYR A 103 -16.89 10.81 -4.96
C TYR A 103 -17.48 10.36 -6.30
N LYS A 104 -18.48 9.48 -6.28
CA LYS A 104 -19.18 8.95 -7.47
C LYS A 104 -18.22 8.35 -8.51
N LEU A 105 -17.15 7.70 -8.07
CA LEU A 105 -16.20 7.01 -8.92
C LEU A 105 -16.68 5.58 -9.19
N PRO A 106 -16.67 5.11 -10.46
CA PRO A 106 -17.18 3.79 -10.83
C PRO A 106 -16.15 2.67 -10.53
N LEU A 107 -15.55 2.72 -9.34
CA LEU A 107 -14.53 1.79 -8.91
C LEU A 107 -14.97 1.06 -7.65
N HIS A 108 -14.65 -0.22 -7.56
CA HIS A 108 -15.00 -1.07 -6.44
C HIS A 108 -13.85 -2.00 -6.09
N ALA A 109 -13.44 -2.01 -4.82
CA ALA A 109 -12.46 -2.96 -4.31
C ALA A 109 -13.14 -4.21 -3.79
N LYS A 110 -12.52 -5.37 -4.05
CA LYS A 110 -12.90 -6.66 -3.52
C LYS A 110 -11.74 -7.27 -2.75
N TYR A 111 -12.00 -7.69 -1.52
CA TYR A 111 -11.04 -8.43 -0.71
C TYR A 111 -11.10 -9.92 -1.06
N HIS A 112 -9.93 -10.49 -1.32
CA HIS A 112 -9.74 -11.90 -1.54
C HIS A 112 -8.90 -12.50 -0.42
N CYS A 113 -9.37 -13.59 0.16
CA CYS A 113 -8.65 -14.34 1.20
C CYS A 113 -8.64 -15.84 0.87
N PHE A 114 -7.76 -16.58 1.55
CA PHE A 114 -7.64 -18.03 1.42
C PHE A 114 -7.46 -18.53 -0.02
N MET A 115 -6.69 -17.79 -0.81
CA MET A 115 -6.38 -18.15 -2.19
C MET A 115 -5.11 -18.97 -2.26
N ASN A 116 -5.04 -19.89 -3.22
CA ASN A 116 -3.77 -20.48 -3.61
C ASN A 116 -2.90 -19.47 -4.41
N ASN A 117 -1.60 -19.72 -4.44
CA ASN A 117 -0.64 -18.82 -5.08
C ASN A 117 -0.93 -18.57 -6.58
N ARG A 118 -1.42 -19.58 -7.29
CA ARG A 118 -1.75 -19.47 -8.72
C ARG A 118 -2.90 -18.50 -8.95
N ASN A 119 -4.00 -18.69 -8.25
CA ASN A 119 -5.17 -17.81 -8.37
C ASN A 119 -4.85 -16.38 -7.94
N MET A 120 -4.01 -16.22 -6.89
CA MET A 120 -3.54 -14.91 -6.47
C MET A 120 -2.73 -14.23 -7.57
N LEU A 121 -1.78 -14.93 -8.18
CA LEU A 121 -0.96 -14.41 -9.25
C LEU A 121 -1.79 -14.03 -10.48
N ASP A 122 -2.78 -14.86 -10.86
CA ASP A 122 -3.67 -14.58 -11.98
C ASP A 122 -4.49 -13.30 -11.75
N ILE A 123 -4.97 -13.07 -10.54
CA ILE A 123 -5.68 -11.83 -10.18
C ILE A 123 -4.74 -10.63 -10.24
N ILE A 124 -3.51 -10.77 -9.73
CA ILE A 124 -2.51 -9.71 -9.76
C ILE A 124 -2.22 -9.32 -11.20
N ILE A 125 -1.91 -10.28 -12.06
CA ILE A 125 -1.62 -10.04 -13.47
C ILE A 125 -2.77 -9.35 -14.17
N LYS A 126 -4.00 -9.89 -14.03
CA LYS A 126 -5.21 -9.30 -14.64
C LYS A 126 -5.47 -7.87 -14.18
N SER A 127 -5.25 -7.58 -12.90
CA SER A 127 -5.44 -6.22 -12.39
C SER A 127 -4.40 -5.26 -12.97
N LEU A 128 -3.13 -5.65 -12.96
CA LEU A 128 -2.04 -4.81 -13.50
C LEU A 128 -2.18 -4.59 -15.01
N GLN A 129 -2.62 -5.60 -15.77
CA GLN A 129 -2.92 -5.46 -17.21
C GLN A 129 -4.03 -4.45 -17.49
N ASN A 130 -4.93 -4.23 -16.54
CA ASN A 130 -5.97 -3.21 -16.61
C ASN A 130 -5.59 -1.90 -15.90
N ASP A 131 -4.32 -1.76 -15.52
CA ASP A 131 -3.77 -0.58 -14.87
C ASP A 131 -4.37 -0.31 -13.47
N PHE A 132 -4.75 -1.38 -12.76
CA PHE A 132 -5.21 -1.32 -11.38
C PHE A 132 -4.14 -1.86 -10.42
N PRO A 133 -3.56 -1.03 -9.53
CA PRO A 133 -2.66 -1.49 -8.51
C PRO A 133 -3.40 -2.31 -7.44
N ILE A 134 -2.68 -3.23 -6.81
CA ILE A 134 -3.23 -4.13 -5.79
C ILE A 134 -2.57 -3.85 -4.45
N ILE A 135 -3.37 -3.83 -3.40
CA ILE A 135 -2.88 -3.85 -2.02
C ILE A 135 -2.75 -5.30 -1.57
N LEU A 136 -1.52 -5.75 -1.33
CA LEU A 136 -1.23 -7.07 -0.79
C LEU A 136 -1.02 -6.98 0.72
N ALA A 137 -1.78 -7.78 1.47
CA ALA A 137 -1.53 -8.02 2.88
C ALA A 137 -0.55 -9.18 3.05
N ILE A 138 0.63 -8.90 3.57
CA ILE A 138 1.64 -9.89 3.93
C ILE A 138 1.51 -10.18 5.42
N GLY A 139 1.50 -11.43 5.76
CA GLY A 139 1.66 -11.75 7.13
C GLY A 139 0.79 -12.81 7.70
N PRO A 140 1.02 -13.16 8.99
CA PRO A 140 0.04 -13.90 9.73
C PRO A 140 -1.13 -12.97 10.05
N ASN A 141 -2.02 -12.80 9.10
CA ASN A 141 -3.34 -12.33 9.45
C ASN A 141 -3.97 -13.45 10.23
N PHE A 142 -4.13 -13.22 11.54
CA PHE A 142 -4.79 -14.11 12.49
C PHE A 142 -5.64 -15.23 11.84
N PRO A 143 -5.51 -16.50 12.22
CA PRO A 143 -4.66 -17.08 13.25
C PRO A 143 -3.54 -17.95 12.64
N CYS A 144 -2.42 -17.38 12.26
CA CYS A 144 -1.30 -18.17 11.73
C CYS A 144 -0.24 -18.41 12.80
N PHE A 145 -0.34 -19.51 13.50
CA PHE A 145 0.63 -19.93 14.49
C PHE A 145 1.83 -20.73 13.90
N TRP A 146 1.79 -21.09 12.61
CA TRP A 146 2.71 -22.06 12.04
C TRP A 146 3.83 -21.53 11.16
N LYS A 147 3.83 -20.29 10.72
CA LYS A 147 4.96 -19.75 9.97
C LYS A 147 5.84 -18.88 10.85
N LYS A 148 7.03 -19.39 11.16
CA LYS A 148 8.08 -18.66 11.88
C LYS A 148 8.92 -17.77 10.96
N GLU A 149 8.92 -18.04 9.65
CA GLU A 149 9.75 -17.31 8.68
C GLU A 149 8.94 -16.20 8.03
N GLY A 150 9.48 -14.99 8.05
CA GLY A 150 8.93 -13.85 7.34
C GLY A 150 9.39 -13.80 5.89
N ILE A 151 8.81 -12.88 5.12
CA ILE A 151 9.19 -12.63 3.74
C ILE A 151 10.39 -11.70 3.69
N THR A 152 11.31 -11.94 2.76
CA THR A 152 12.43 -11.05 2.48
C THR A 152 12.09 -10.15 1.30
N PHE A 153 12.32 -8.85 1.46
CA PHE A 153 12.24 -7.88 0.38
C PHE A 153 13.63 -7.62 -0.19
N TYR A 154 13.66 -7.40 -1.49
CA TYR A 154 14.87 -7.17 -2.25
C TYR A 154 14.82 -5.81 -2.91
N LYS A 155 15.97 -5.17 -3.00
CA LYS A 155 16.19 -3.99 -3.82
C LYS A 155 16.91 -4.42 -5.09
N GLN A 156 16.42 -3.98 -6.23
CA GLN A 156 17.11 -4.19 -7.50
C GLN A 156 18.29 -3.21 -7.59
N GLU A 157 19.49 -3.75 -7.76
CA GLU A 157 20.70 -2.97 -7.94
C GLU A 157 20.98 -2.78 -9.43
N ASN A 158 20.78 -3.84 -10.23
CA ASN A 158 20.93 -3.88 -11.67
C ASN A 158 19.85 -4.77 -12.28
N GLU A 159 19.75 -4.86 -13.60
CA GLU A 159 18.75 -5.67 -14.30
C GLU A 159 18.69 -7.14 -13.86
N SER A 160 19.81 -7.70 -13.39
CA SER A 160 19.93 -9.12 -12.98
C SER A 160 20.33 -9.33 -11.52
N SER A 161 20.53 -8.27 -10.73
CA SER A 161 21.08 -8.37 -9.37
C SER A 161 20.12 -7.77 -8.35
N TYR A 162 19.81 -8.55 -7.32
CA TYR A 162 18.90 -8.18 -6.24
C TYR A 162 19.58 -8.35 -4.90
N THR A 163 19.58 -7.32 -4.06
CA THR A 163 20.13 -7.36 -2.70
C THR A 163 19.01 -7.34 -1.66
N PRO A 164 19.07 -8.19 -0.61
CA PRO A 164 18.11 -8.14 0.47
C PRO A 164 18.14 -6.79 1.18
N CYS A 165 17.00 -6.10 1.22
CA CYS A 165 16.89 -4.80 1.91
C CYS A 165 16.11 -4.88 3.23
N GLN A 166 15.13 -5.77 3.31
CA GLN A 166 14.36 -6.04 4.53
C GLN A 166 14.14 -7.55 4.67
N ARG A 167 14.36 -8.08 5.87
CA ARG A 167 14.21 -9.51 6.17
C ARG A 167 13.17 -9.73 7.25
N ASN A 168 12.59 -10.93 7.28
CA ASN A 168 11.63 -11.35 8.31
C ASN A 168 10.41 -10.44 8.43
N ILE A 169 9.85 -10.01 7.31
CA ILE A 169 8.62 -9.25 7.30
C ILE A 169 7.43 -10.18 7.55
N HIS A 170 6.83 -10.09 8.73
CA HIS A 170 5.74 -10.97 9.17
C HIS A 170 4.35 -10.34 8.98
N SER A 171 4.25 -9.01 9.03
CA SER A 171 2.97 -8.31 8.90
C SER A 171 3.18 -6.95 8.27
N HIS A 172 2.75 -6.81 7.03
CA HIS A 172 2.90 -5.57 6.29
C HIS A 172 1.89 -5.46 5.15
N TYR A 173 1.54 -4.23 4.76
CA TYR A 173 0.79 -3.95 3.54
C TYR A 173 1.72 -3.31 2.53
N VAL A 174 1.66 -3.80 1.30
CA VAL A 174 2.41 -3.25 0.17
C VAL A 174 1.47 -3.01 -1.01
N THR A 175 1.82 -2.06 -1.86
CA THR A 175 1.15 -1.88 -3.15
C THR A 175 1.95 -2.58 -4.22
N ILE A 176 1.33 -3.52 -4.94
CA ILE A 176 1.94 -4.20 -6.07
C ILE A 176 1.81 -3.31 -7.30
N THR A 177 2.93 -3.05 -7.96
CA THR A 177 3.05 -2.20 -9.14
C THR A 177 3.48 -2.98 -10.39
N GLY A 178 4.06 -4.16 -10.22
CA GLY A 178 4.50 -5.00 -11.32
C GLY A 178 4.68 -6.47 -10.95
N VAL A 179 4.80 -7.30 -11.98
CA VAL A 179 5.18 -8.71 -11.87
C VAL A 179 6.31 -8.98 -12.85
N TYR A 180 7.37 -9.56 -12.36
CA TYR A 180 8.52 -9.98 -13.15
C TYR A 180 8.66 -11.49 -13.12
N PHE A 181 8.96 -12.09 -14.27
CA PHE A 181 9.19 -13.53 -14.43
C PHE A 181 10.66 -13.77 -14.81
N PRO A 182 11.56 -13.92 -13.84
CA PRO A 182 12.96 -14.21 -14.13
C PRO A 182 13.11 -15.60 -14.74
N PRO A 183 14.05 -15.80 -15.68
CA PRO A 183 14.33 -17.12 -16.23
C PRO A 183 14.65 -18.13 -15.12
N ASN A 184 13.97 -19.27 -15.11
CA ASN A 184 14.19 -20.38 -14.17
C ASN A 184 13.94 -20.08 -12.69
N ASN A 185 13.25 -18.98 -12.35
CA ASN A 185 12.92 -18.60 -10.99
C ASN A 185 11.42 -18.41 -10.78
N SER A 186 11.01 -18.38 -9.51
CA SER A 186 9.63 -18.03 -9.15
C SER A 186 9.31 -16.60 -9.53
N PRO A 187 8.03 -16.28 -9.83
CA PRO A 187 7.60 -14.91 -10.10
C PRO A 187 7.98 -13.96 -8.96
N MET A 188 8.47 -12.79 -9.31
CA MET A 188 8.79 -11.72 -8.39
C MET A 188 7.76 -10.60 -8.51
N LEU A 189 7.31 -10.06 -7.39
CA LEU A 189 6.41 -8.92 -7.35
C LEU A 189 7.21 -7.64 -7.15
N GLU A 190 7.00 -6.68 -8.03
CA GLU A 190 7.44 -5.30 -7.80
C GLU A 190 6.46 -4.64 -6.84
N ILE A 191 6.99 -4.00 -5.82
CA ILE A 191 6.18 -3.41 -4.76
C ILE A 191 6.60 -1.98 -4.47
N SER A 192 5.63 -1.13 -4.14
CA SER A 192 5.86 0.16 -3.50
C SER A 192 5.60 0.02 -2.01
N SER A 193 6.61 0.37 -1.22
CA SER A 193 6.54 0.39 0.25
C SER A 193 7.70 1.21 0.82
N TRP A 194 7.44 1.91 1.92
CA TRP A 194 8.41 2.79 2.63
C TRP A 194 9.00 3.94 1.80
N GLY A 195 8.37 4.33 0.70
CA GLY A 195 8.78 5.47 -0.13
C GLY A 195 9.78 5.18 -1.22
#